data_f26839b642c1a2220b1c51c19f6ed522
#
_entry.id   f26839b642c1a2220b1c51c19f6ed522
#
_cell.length_a   1.000
_cell.length_b   1.000
_cell.length_c   1.000
_cell.angle_alpha   90.00
_cell.angle_beta   90.00
_cell.angle_gamma   90.00
#
_symmetry.space_group_name_H-M   'P 1'
#
loop_
_entity.id
_entity.type
_entity.pdbx_description
1 polymer ?
#
loop_
_entity_poly.entity_id
_entity_poly.type
_entity_poly.pdbx_seq_one_letter_code
_entity_poly.pdbx_strand_id
1 'polypeptide(L)'
;AIEHVCQAIKRNRAGFGNPDRPIASFLFVGPTGVGKTELARQLAAVLGVKLHRYDMSEYQEKHTVARLIGAPPGYVGYEEGGLLTDGIRKTPYAVLLLDEIEKAHQDIFNTLLQVMDYATLTDNTGRKADFRHVILVMTSNAGAREMSKGAIGFGDQSGHVQWRGRE
;
A
#
# COMPACT_ATOMS: atom_id res chain seq x y z
N ALA A 1 -17.77 -6.75 -0.27
CA ALA A 1 -16.36 -6.31 -0.42
C ALA A 1 -15.41 -7.16 0.42
N ILE A 2 -15.63 -7.27 1.72
CA ILE A 2 -14.76 -8.04 2.64
C ILE A 2 -14.66 -9.51 2.23
N GLU A 3 -15.74 -10.14 1.78
CA GLU A 3 -15.76 -11.52 1.33
C GLU A 3 -14.86 -11.76 0.12
N HIS A 4 -14.86 -10.86 -0.86
CA HIS A 4 -14.00 -10.97 -2.04
C HIS A 4 -12.52 -10.84 -1.67
N VAL A 5 -12.20 -9.95 -0.76
CA VAL A 5 -10.85 -9.77 -0.24
C VAL A 5 -10.41 -11.04 0.49
N CYS A 6 -11.24 -11.58 1.36
CA CYS A 6 -10.96 -12.82 2.09
C CYS A 6 -10.77 -14.01 1.14
N GLN A 7 -11.54 -14.11 0.06
CA GLN A 7 -11.38 -15.16 -0.95
C GLN A 7 -10.06 -15.03 -1.70
N ALA A 8 -9.67 -13.82 -2.10
CA ALA A 8 -8.38 -13.57 -2.75
C ALA A 8 -7.21 -13.97 -1.85
N ILE A 9 -7.30 -13.67 -0.57
CA ILE A 9 -6.28 -14.02 0.42
C ILE A 9 -6.22 -15.54 0.62
N LYS A 10 -7.35 -16.20 0.72
CA LYS A 10 -7.41 -17.67 0.84
C LYS A 10 -6.79 -18.36 -0.37
N ARG A 11 -7.05 -17.87 -1.58
CA ARG A 11 -6.43 -18.38 -2.80
C ARG A 11 -4.92 -18.24 -2.79
N ASN A 12 -4.42 -17.10 -2.34
CA ASN A 12 -2.98 -16.87 -2.26
C ASN A 12 -2.32 -17.79 -1.24
N ARG A 13 -2.92 -17.97 -0.06
CA ARG A 13 -2.44 -18.90 0.98
C ARG A 13 -2.47 -20.35 0.52
N ALA A 14 -3.36 -20.71 -0.39
CA ALA A 14 -3.45 -22.05 -0.98
C ALA A 14 -2.43 -22.28 -2.13
N GLY A 15 -1.56 -21.33 -2.42
CA GLY A 15 -0.52 -21.45 -3.44
C GLY A 15 -0.95 -21.06 -4.86
N PHE A 16 -2.14 -20.50 -5.04
CA PHE A 16 -2.63 -20.05 -6.35
C PHE A 16 -2.25 -18.61 -6.69
N GLY A 17 -1.53 -17.91 -5.80
CA GLY A 17 -1.05 -16.56 -6.04
C GLY A 17 0.33 -16.52 -6.71
N ASN A 18 0.65 -15.38 -7.34
CA ASN A 18 1.99 -15.14 -7.87
C ASN A 18 2.96 -14.89 -6.69
N PRO A 19 4.04 -15.70 -6.54
CA PRO A 19 4.98 -15.56 -5.42
C PRO A 19 5.79 -14.27 -5.46
N ASP A 20 5.84 -13.59 -6.61
CA ASP A 20 6.60 -12.34 -6.80
C ASP A 20 5.75 -11.08 -6.56
N ARG A 21 4.55 -11.23 -6.03
CA ARG A 21 3.63 -10.10 -5.77
C ARG A 21 3.06 -10.16 -4.35
N PRO A 22 2.65 -9.00 -3.78
CA PRO A 22 1.87 -8.98 -2.55
C PRO A 22 0.61 -9.86 -2.67
N ILE A 23 0.08 -10.31 -1.54
CA ILE A 23 -1.13 -11.14 -1.51
C ILE A 23 -2.27 -10.46 -2.29
N ALA A 24 -2.48 -9.17 -2.04
CA ALA A 24 -3.49 -8.38 -2.70
C ALA A 24 -3.13 -6.90 -2.63
N SER A 25 -3.59 -6.15 -3.62
CA SER A 25 -3.47 -4.69 -3.64
C SER A 25 -4.82 -4.09 -3.99
N PHE A 26 -5.32 -3.17 -3.16
CA PHE A 26 -6.62 -2.53 -3.32
C PHE A 26 -6.47 -1.02 -3.34
N LEU A 27 -7.16 -0.37 -4.25
CA LEU A 27 -7.32 1.07 -4.27
C LEU A 27 -8.80 1.41 -4.05
N PHE A 28 -9.10 2.07 -2.94
CA PHE A 28 -10.43 2.59 -2.63
C PHE A 28 -10.49 4.07 -2.97
N VAL A 29 -11.36 4.42 -3.90
CA VAL A 29 -11.55 5.79 -4.36
C VAL A 29 -12.95 6.26 -3.98
N GLY A 30 -13.04 7.46 -3.42
CA GLY A 30 -14.33 8.05 -3.05
C GLY A 30 -14.17 9.30 -2.19
N PRO A 31 -15.29 9.95 -1.82
CA PRO A 31 -15.26 11.11 -0.95
C PRO A 31 -14.65 10.78 0.40
N THR A 32 -14.11 11.79 1.07
CA THR A 32 -13.51 11.68 2.40
C THR A 32 -14.47 11.01 3.36
N GLY A 33 -14.06 9.87 3.89
CA GLY A 33 -14.90 9.13 4.83
C GLY A 33 -14.10 8.17 5.70
N VAL A 34 -14.57 8.03 6.93
CA VAL A 34 -14.02 7.13 7.95
C VAL A 34 -14.10 5.66 7.50
N GLY A 35 -15.03 5.34 6.59
CA GLY A 35 -15.29 3.97 6.16
C GLY A 35 -14.13 3.28 5.45
N LYS A 36 -13.30 4.01 4.71
CA LYS A 36 -12.14 3.42 4.00
C LYS A 36 -11.06 2.94 4.97
N THR A 37 -10.73 3.75 5.96
CA THR A 37 -9.76 3.39 7.00
C THR A 37 -10.31 2.29 7.89
N GLU A 38 -11.57 2.34 8.25
CA GLU A 38 -12.23 1.33 9.07
C GLU A 38 -12.25 -0.05 8.37
N LEU A 39 -12.45 -0.07 7.06
CA LEU A 39 -12.38 -1.31 6.28
C LEU A 39 -11.01 -2.00 6.43
N ALA A 40 -9.93 -1.24 6.35
CA ALA A 40 -8.58 -1.78 6.54
C ALA A 40 -8.36 -2.30 7.98
N ARG A 41 -8.88 -1.60 8.98
CA ARG A 41 -8.82 -2.05 10.38
C ARG A 41 -9.58 -3.36 10.61
N GLN A 42 -10.79 -3.46 10.07
CA GLN A 42 -11.60 -4.67 10.16
C GLN A 42 -10.95 -5.83 9.43
N LEU A 43 -10.37 -5.59 8.28
CA LEU A 43 -9.64 -6.61 7.52
C LEU A 43 -8.46 -7.15 8.33
N ALA A 44 -7.66 -6.31 8.93
CA ALA A 44 -6.54 -6.72 9.78
C ALA A 44 -7.02 -7.51 11.00
N ALA A 45 -8.11 -7.09 11.62
CA ALA A 45 -8.70 -7.78 12.77
C ALA A 45 -9.22 -9.17 12.41
N VAL A 46 -9.95 -9.31 11.30
CA VAL A 46 -10.49 -10.59 10.83
C VAL A 46 -9.37 -11.57 10.47
N LEU A 47 -8.30 -11.09 9.87
CA LEU A 47 -7.16 -11.91 9.48
C LEU A 47 -6.20 -12.20 10.64
N GLY A 48 -6.36 -11.50 11.77
CA GLY A 48 -5.46 -11.64 12.92
C GLY A 48 -4.05 -11.14 12.65
N VAL A 49 -3.89 -10.16 11.79
CA VAL A 49 -2.61 -9.54 11.42
C VAL A 49 -2.53 -8.10 11.88
N LYS A 50 -1.32 -7.55 11.90
CA LYS A 50 -1.09 -6.15 12.30
C LYS A 50 -1.49 -5.19 11.17
N LEU A 51 -1.96 -4.01 11.54
CA LEU A 51 -2.18 -2.90 10.63
C LEU A 51 -1.01 -1.92 10.73
N HIS A 52 -0.36 -1.66 9.60
CA HIS A 52 0.56 -0.54 9.41
C HIS A 52 -0.16 0.56 8.64
N ARG A 53 -0.30 1.73 9.23
CA ARG A 53 -0.98 2.87 8.63
C ARG A 53 -0.02 4.04 8.45
N TYR A 54 -0.02 4.59 7.23
CA TYR A 54 0.71 5.81 6.90
C TYR A 54 -0.21 6.77 6.13
N ASP A 55 -0.33 7.99 6.63
CA ASP A 55 -1.04 9.06 5.96
C ASP A 55 -0.09 9.77 4.99
N MET A 56 -0.35 9.67 3.69
CA MET A 56 0.52 10.22 2.66
C MET A 56 0.53 11.74 2.65
N SER A 57 -0.42 12.42 3.29
CA SER A 57 -0.36 13.86 3.48
C SER A 57 0.84 14.31 4.33
N GLU A 58 1.37 13.44 5.16
CA GLU A 58 2.57 13.67 5.98
C GLU A 58 3.88 13.43 5.21
N TYR A 59 3.82 12.86 4.00
CA TYR A 59 4.98 12.46 3.20
C TYR A 59 5.02 13.14 1.83
N GLN A 60 4.78 14.44 1.81
CA GLN A 60 4.83 15.26 0.60
C GLN A 60 6.21 15.91 0.36
N GLU A 61 6.96 16.13 1.43
CA GLU A 61 8.26 16.79 1.41
C GLU A 61 9.41 15.77 1.38
N LYS A 62 10.54 16.13 0.75
CA LYS A 62 11.69 15.24 0.62
C LYS A 62 12.20 14.67 1.95
N HIS A 63 12.26 15.50 2.99
CA HIS A 63 12.74 15.06 4.31
C HIS A 63 11.80 14.07 4.99
N THR A 64 10.49 14.18 4.78
CA THR A 64 9.52 13.21 5.29
C THR A 64 9.49 11.93 4.47
N VAL A 65 9.65 12.02 3.15
CA VAL A 65 9.84 10.87 2.27
C VAL A 65 11.07 10.06 2.70
N ALA A 66 12.18 10.72 2.97
CA ALA A 66 13.40 10.08 3.46
C ALA A 66 13.19 9.33 4.78
N ARG A 67 12.32 9.82 5.65
CA ARG A 67 11.93 9.11 6.88
C ARG A 67 11.17 7.82 6.60
N LEU A 68 10.31 7.82 5.60
CA LEU A 68 9.48 6.66 5.25
C LEU A 68 10.26 5.56 4.51
N ILE A 69 11.00 5.93 3.49
CA ILE A 69 11.69 5.00 2.59
C ILE A 69 13.22 4.99 2.72
N GLY A 70 13.76 5.81 3.60
CA GLY A 70 15.20 5.99 3.81
C GLY A 70 15.79 7.17 3.04
N ALA A 71 16.81 7.79 3.63
CA ALA A 71 17.53 8.90 3.02
C ALA A 71 18.60 8.39 2.04
N PRO A 72 18.85 9.11 0.93
CA PRO A 72 19.96 8.80 0.03
C PRO A 72 21.32 8.93 0.74
N PRO A 73 22.38 8.26 0.26
CA PRO A 73 23.72 8.40 0.82
C PRO A 73 24.17 9.87 0.85
N GLY A 74 24.78 10.28 1.96
CA GLY A 74 25.25 11.64 2.19
C GLY A 74 24.22 12.62 2.78
N TYR A 75 22.98 12.18 2.97
CA TYR A 75 21.94 12.97 3.65
C TYR A 75 21.81 12.57 5.13
N VAL A 76 21.32 13.53 5.93
CA VAL A 76 21.05 13.30 7.36
C VAL A 76 20.02 12.17 7.52
N GLY A 77 20.28 11.24 8.42
CA GLY A 77 19.40 10.09 8.66
C GLY A 77 19.65 8.89 7.74
N TYR A 78 20.69 8.93 6.92
CA TYR A 78 21.04 7.82 6.02
C TYR A 78 21.18 6.47 6.75
N GLU A 79 21.72 6.45 7.93
CA GLU A 79 21.98 5.22 8.70
C GLU A 79 20.73 4.66 9.39
N GLU A 80 19.66 5.43 9.51
CA GLU A 80 18.45 5.04 10.23
C GLU A 80 17.54 4.08 9.46
N GLY A 81 17.69 3.99 8.13
CA GLY A 81 16.79 3.21 7.28
C GLY A 81 15.41 3.85 7.13
N GLY A 82 14.46 3.14 6.54
CA GLY A 82 13.11 3.61 6.30
C GLY A 82 12.09 3.01 7.27
N LEU A 83 11.13 3.80 7.73
CA LEU A 83 10.04 3.34 8.59
C LEU A 83 9.23 2.20 7.96
N LEU A 84 8.97 2.30 6.67
CA LEU A 84 8.20 1.30 5.93
C LEU A 84 8.92 -0.05 5.90
N THR A 85 10.19 -0.04 5.54
CA THR A 85 11.02 -1.24 5.48
C THR A 85 11.16 -1.88 6.86
N ASP A 86 11.45 -1.09 7.88
CA ASP A 86 11.59 -1.58 9.26
C ASP A 86 10.29 -2.16 9.79
N GLY A 87 9.15 -1.50 9.53
CA GLY A 87 7.84 -1.97 9.96
C GLY A 87 7.49 -3.34 9.37
N ILE A 88 7.69 -3.52 8.08
CA ILE A 88 7.40 -4.78 7.39
C ILE A 88 8.39 -5.89 7.77
N ARG A 89 9.65 -5.55 7.99
CA ARG A 89 10.65 -6.54 8.47
C ARG A 89 10.31 -7.08 9.85
N LYS A 90 9.85 -6.22 10.74
CA LYS A 90 9.42 -6.62 12.10
C LYS A 90 8.12 -7.42 12.09
N THR A 91 7.21 -7.08 11.19
CA THR A 91 5.87 -7.68 11.11
C THR A 91 5.52 -7.94 9.64
N PRO A 92 6.00 -9.06 9.07
CA PRO A 92 5.85 -9.33 7.64
C PRO A 92 4.43 -9.76 7.23
N TYR A 93 3.62 -10.24 8.16
CA TYR A 93 2.20 -10.56 7.94
C TYR A 93 1.37 -9.38 8.43
N ALA A 94 0.97 -8.53 7.50
CA ALA A 94 0.31 -7.28 7.85
C ALA A 94 -0.62 -6.77 6.75
N VAL A 95 -1.54 -5.90 7.14
CA VAL A 95 -2.23 -4.98 6.25
C VAL A 95 -1.45 -3.67 6.25
N LEU A 96 -1.04 -3.20 5.09
CA LEU A 96 -0.40 -1.90 4.90
C LEU A 96 -1.42 -0.94 4.31
N LEU A 97 -1.81 0.07 5.08
CA LEU A 97 -2.74 1.11 4.68
C LEU A 97 -2.00 2.40 4.37
N LEU A 98 -2.16 2.88 3.15
CA LEU A 98 -1.65 4.16 2.68
C LEU A 98 -2.83 5.09 2.40
N ASP A 99 -3.13 5.96 3.35
CA ASP A 99 -4.22 6.93 3.22
C ASP A 99 -3.80 8.12 2.34
N GLU A 100 -4.75 8.62 1.55
CA GLU A 100 -4.60 9.81 0.71
C GLU A 100 -3.41 9.68 -0.26
N ILE A 101 -3.39 8.58 -1.01
CA ILE A 101 -2.26 8.25 -1.91
C ILE A 101 -1.99 9.34 -2.95
N GLU A 102 -2.98 10.12 -3.37
CA GLU A 102 -2.83 11.22 -4.32
C GLU A 102 -1.92 12.35 -3.80
N LYS A 103 -1.73 12.43 -2.49
CA LYS A 103 -0.86 13.43 -1.85
C LYS A 103 0.59 12.98 -1.71
N ALA A 104 0.88 11.71 -1.98
CA ALA A 104 2.23 11.18 -1.84
C ALA A 104 3.21 11.82 -2.82
N HIS A 105 4.46 11.99 -2.37
CA HIS A 105 5.55 12.40 -3.24
C HIS A 105 5.79 11.36 -4.35
N GLN A 106 6.29 11.80 -5.50
CA GLN A 106 6.55 10.94 -6.65
C GLN A 106 7.49 9.77 -6.31
N ASP A 107 8.46 9.97 -5.45
CA ASP A 107 9.40 8.93 -5.03
C ASP A 107 8.69 7.79 -4.27
N ILE A 108 7.63 8.10 -3.54
CA ILE A 108 6.79 7.09 -2.89
C ILE A 108 6.01 6.28 -3.92
N PHE A 109 5.45 6.91 -4.95
CA PHE A 109 4.78 6.20 -6.04
C PHE A 109 5.73 5.23 -6.74
N ASN A 110 6.94 5.65 -7.04
CA ASN A 110 7.95 4.80 -7.67
C ASN A 110 8.30 3.60 -6.80
N THR A 111 8.43 3.82 -5.50
CA THR A 111 8.68 2.76 -4.53
C THR A 111 7.53 1.76 -4.46
N LEU A 112 6.29 2.23 -4.47
CA LEU A 112 5.10 1.36 -4.46
C LEU A 112 4.98 0.52 -5.72
N LEU A 113 5.30 1.07 -6.89
CA LEU A 113 5.33 0.31 -8.13
C LEU A 113 6.33 -0.85 -8.05
N GLN A 114 7.48 -0.62 -7.48
CA GLN A 114 8.49 -1.67 -7.25
C GLN A 114 7.96 -2.76 -6.30
N VAL A 115 7.30 -2.37 -5.22
CA VAL A 115 6.68 -3.30 -4.26
C VAL A 115 5.58 -4.13 -4.93
N MET A 116 4.74 -3.52 -5.76
CA MET A 116 3.67 -4.23 -6.47
C MET A 116 4.20 -5.19 -7.51
N ASP A 117 5.32 -4.88 -8.15
CA ASP A 117 5.90 -5.71 -9.21
C ASP A 117 6.77 -6.86 -8.68
N TYR A 118 7.50 -6.64 -7.59
CA TYR A 118 8.52 -7.58 -7.10
C TYR A 118 8.29 -8.08 -5.67
N ALA A 119 7.29 -7.54 -4.97
CA ALA A 119 7.00 -7.85 -3.56
C ALA A 119 8.20 -7.70 -2.62
N THR A 120 9.09 -6.81 -2.95
CA THR A 120 10.27 -6.51 -2.15
C THR A 120 10.62 -5.03 -2.23
N LEU A 121 11.16 -4.53 -1.14
CA LEU A 121 11.70 -3.19 -1.05
C LEU A 121 13.05 -3.24 -0.37
N THR A 122 14.05 -2.67 -1.01
CA THR A 122 15.37 -2.49 -0.42
C THR A 122 15.51 -1.03 0.00
N ASP A 123 15.83 -0.80 1.26
CA ASP A 123 16.07 0.57 1.75
C ASP A 123 17.47 1.08 1.38
N ASN A 124 17.75 2.32 1.76
CA ASN A 124 19.03 2.98 1.53
C ASN A 124 20.23 2.30 2.20
N THR A 125 19.99 1.48 3.24
CA THR A 125 21.05 0.76 3.97
C THR A 125 21.29 -0.65 3.42
N GLY A 126 20.59 -1.04 2.37
CA GLY A 126 20.66 -2.38 1.78
C GLY A 126 19.78 -3.42 2.48
N ARG A 127 18.98 -3.03 3.45
CA ARG A 127 18.04 -3.91 4.11
C ARG A 127 16.84 -4.16 3.22
N LYS A 128 16.47 -5.43 3.08
CA LYS A 128 15.31 -5.85 2.27
C LYS A 128 14.12 -6.16 3.16
N ALA A 129 12.95 -5.71 2.73
CA ALA A 129 11.67 -6.10 3.30
C ALA A 129 10.89 -6.94 2.31
N ASP A 130 10.28 -8.02 2.79
CA ASP A 130 9.46 -8.95 2.00
C ASP A 130 7.99 -8.57 2.14
N PHE A 131 7.36 -8.23 1.03
CA PHE A 131 5.95 -7.84 0.95
C PHE A 131 5.03 -8.95 0.44
N ARG A 132 5.52 -10.17 0.24
CA ARG A 132 4.72 -11.29 -0.28
C ARG A 132 3.53 -11.65 0.61
N HIS A 133 3.61 -11.35 1.90
CA HIS A 133 2.56 -11.64 2.88
C HIS A 133 1.83 -10.37 3.34
N VAL A 134 1.98 -9.29 2.62
CA VAL A 134 1.35 -8.00 2.91
C VAL A 134 0.13 -7.80 2.03
N ILE A 135 -0.93 -7.27 2.61
CA ILE A 135 -2.10 -6.79 1.89
C ILE A 135 -1.98 -5.28 1.81
N LEU A 136 -1.81 -4.76 0.60
CA LEU A 136 -1.68 -3.35 0.36
C LEU A 136 -3.06 -2.72 0.14
N VAL A 137 -3.42 -1.76 0.97
CA VAL A 137 -4.65 -0.97 0.86
C VAL A 137 -4.28 0.49 0.68
N MET A 138 -4.73 1.09 -0.39
CA MET A 138 -4.54 2.51 -0.68
C MET A 138 -5.89 3.19 -0.72
N THR A 139 -5.99 4.39 -0.17
CA THR A 139 -7.19 5.21 -0.27
C THR A 139 -6.92 6.48 -1.04
N SER A 140 -7.90 7.00 -1.75
CA SER A 140 -7.82 8.25 -2.46
C SER A 140 -9.12 9.03 -2.36
N ASN A 141 -8.99 10.34 -2.21
CA ASN A 141 -10.08 11.30 -2.27
C ASN A 141 -10.18 12.00 -3.62
N ALA A 142 -9.43 11.55 -4.62
CA ALA A 142 -9.54 12.06 -5.98
C ALA A 142 -11.01 11.99 -6.40
N GLY A 143 -11.62 13.15 -6.58
CA GLY A 143 -13.06 13.27 -6.73
C GLY A 143 -13.59 12.53 -7.95
N ALA A 144 -14.85 12.11 -7.91
CA ALA A 144 -15.56 11.43 -8.99
C ALA A 144 -15.50 12.18 -10.35
N ARG A 145 -15.16 13.46 -10.34
CA ARG A 145 -14.98 14.28 -11.55
C ARG A 145 -13.72 13.94 -12.33
N GLU A 146 -12.68 13.43 -11.69
CA GLU A 146 -11.44 13.05 -12.38
C GLU A 146 -11.51 11.61 -12.90
N MET A 147 -12.33 10.77 -12.32
CA MET A 147 -12.58 9.41 -12.81
C MET A 147 -13.29 9.40 -14.17
N SER A 148 -13.98 10.48 -14.54
CA SER A 148 -14.62 10.63 -15.86
C SER A 148 -13.68 11.11 -16.97
N LYS A 149 -12.46 11.55 -16.63
CA LYS A 149 -11.48 12.12 -17.58
C LYS A 149 -10.32 11.20 -17.96
N GLY A 150 -10.51 9.91 -17.86
CA GLY A 150 -9.55 8.95 -18.37
C GLY A 150 -8.74 8.29 -17.27
N ALA A 151 -8.81 6.99 -17.26
CA ALA A 151 -8.05 6.11 -16.45
C ALA A 151 -6.58 6.54 -16.42
N ILE A 152 -6.11 6.90 -15.26
CA ILE A 152 -4.67 6.83 -15.00
C ILE A 152 -4.35 5.34 -15.15
N GLY A 153 -3.73 5.00 -16.27
CA GLY A 153 -3.53 3.64 -16.67
C GLY A 153 -2.62 2.88 -15.71
N PHE A 154 -3.22 2.25 -14.75
CA PHE A 154 -2.65 1.05 -14.17
C PHE A 154 -3.11 -0.09 -15.08
N GLY A 155 -2.18 -0.56 -15.90
CA GLY A 155 -2.44 -1.58 -16.89
C GLY A 155 -3.21 -2.75 -16.31
N ASP A 156 -4.26 -3.05 -17.01
CA ASP A 156 -5.16 -4.16 -16.83
C ASP A 156 -4.39 -5.48 -16.76
N GLN A 157 -4.18 -5.98 -15.55
CA GLN A 157 -3.95 -7.41 -15.32
C GLN A 157 -3.99 -7.71 -13.83
N SER A 158 -5.11 -8.03 -13.39
CA SER A 158 -5.51 -8.73 -12.16
C SER A 158 -6.52 -7.95 -11.31
N GLY A 159 -7.76 -8.32 -11.45
CA GLY A 159 -8.80 -8.28 -10.43
C GLY A 159 -9.05 -6.94 -9.72
N HIS A 160 -9.24 -5.85 -10.45
CA HIS A 160 -9.73 -4.62 -9.84
C HIS A 160 -11.22 -4.74 -9.53
N VAL A 161 -11.56 -4.91 -8.27
CA VAL A 161 -12.93 -4.75 -7.81
C VAL A 161 -13.22 -3.26 -7.63
N GLN A 162 -13.85 -2.67 -8.62
CA GLN A 162 -14.35 -1.31 -8.55
C GLN A 162 -15.68 -1.32 -7.77
N TRP A 163 -15.71 -0.74 -6.60
CA TRP A 163 -16.94 -0.61 -5.83
C TRP A 163 -17.60 0.73 -6.12
N ARG A 164 -18.79 0.70 -6.73
CA ARG A 164 -19.70 1.86 -6.78
C ARG A 164 -20.64 1.74 -5.58
N GLY A 165 -20.48 2.61 -4.60
CA GLY A 165 -21.50 2.82 -3.59
C GLY A 165 -22.75 3.42 -4.27
N ARG A 166 -23.87 2.73 -4.21
CA ARG A 166 -25.17 3.33 -4.46
C ARG A 166 -25.65 3.97 -3.17
N GLU A 167 -26.21 5.16 -3.32
CA GLU A 167 -26.98 5.82 -2.29
C GLU A 167 -28.14 4.95 -1.81
#